data_04cfbdef87f8373e642574f2eac7e04c
#
_entry.id   04cfbdef87f8373e642574f2eac7e04c
#
_cell.length_a   1.000
_cell.length_b   1.000
_cell.length_c   1.000
_cell.angle_alpha   90.00
_cell.angle_beta   90.00
_cell.angle_gamma   90.00
#
_symmetry.space_group_name_H-M   'P 1'
#
loop_
_entity.id
_entity.type
_entity.pdbx_description
1 polymer ?
#
loop_
_entity_poly.entity_id
_entity_poly.type
_entity_poly.pdbx_seq_one_letter_code
_entity_poly.pdbx_strand_id
1 'polypeptide(L)'
;AMAWVTYVQNGASHWCFDGYYRKSPANYIPTGTNYYYCCAASYCIKGFLSRMPMCKEAAALTIVMLDTMAQRQNEYGYWATEPGSEWLQGDYGIGPGFYDTRFNTDLLEIYIKAARKFGKGMFDETINRYLGFFSQIADTSHISTESGGWLIPDYWHPSEITAPHTSLNHQAAECLALYH
;
A
#
# COMPACT_ATOMS: atom_id res chain seq x y z
N ALA A 1 2.92 -19.34 19.61
CA ALA A 1 2.25 -18.90 18.36
C ALA A 1 1.06 -17.98 18.68
N MET A 2 0.07 -18.46 19.45
CA MET A 2 -1.11 -17.65 19.83
C MET A 2 -0.76 -16.37 20.59
N ALA A 3 0.17 -16.43 21.54
CA ALA A 3 0.62 -15.24 22.28
C ALA A 3 1.18 -14.15 21.37
N TRP A 4 1.85 -14.52 20.28
CA TRP A 4 2.35 -13.55 19.32
C TRP A 4 1.22 -12.94 18.47
N VAL A 5 0.27 -13.76 18.02
CA VAL A 5 -0.92 -13.25 17.29
C VAL A 5 -1.68 -12.26 18.15
N THR A 6 -1.93 -12.62 19.42
CA THR A 6 -2.58 -11.71 20.38
C THR A 6 -1.78 -10.42 20.60
N TYR A 7 -0.45 -10.52 20.70
CA TYR A 7 0.41 -9.34 20.83
C TYR A 7 0.31 -8.43 19.61
N VAL A 8 0.35 -8.97 18.40
CA VAL A 8 0.20 -8.18 17.18
C VAL A 8 -1.17 -7.51 17.11
N GLN A 9 -2.23 -8.23 17.47
CA GLN A 9 -3.57 -7.67 17.53
C GLN A 9 -3.67 -6.53 18.55
N ASN A 10 -3.16 -6.72 19.74
CA ASN A 10 -3.22 -5.73 20.82
C ASN A 10 -2.27 -4.54 20.57
N GLY A 11 -1.09 -4.80 20.04
CA GLY A 11 -0.10 -3.77 19.71
C GLY A 11 -0.46 -2.95 18.47
N ALA A 12 -1.22 -3.52 17.55
CA ALA A 12 -1.71 -2.86 16.35
C ALA A 12 -3.12 -2.27 16.56
N SER A 13 -3.29 -1.46 17.60
CA SER A 13 -4.59 -0.86 17.98
C SER A 13 -5.29 -0.07 16.87
N HIS A 14 -4.70 0.00 15.68
CA HIS A 14 -5.14 0.80 14.55
C HIS A 14 -5.39 -0.02 13.28
N TRP A 15 -5.41 -1.36 13.35
CA TRP A 15 -5.68 -2.20 12.19
C TRP A 15 -7.02 -2.92 12.33
N CYS A 16 -7.60 -3.27 11.19
CA CYS A 16 -8.78 -4.11 11.11
C CYS A 16 -8.41 -5.49 10.56
N PHE A 17 -9.26 -6.48 10.79
CA PHE A 17 -9.01 -7.88 10.37
C PHE A 17 -8.91 -8.07 8.85
N ASP A 18 -9.48 -7.13 8.09
CA ASP A 18 -9.41 -7.13 6.64
C ASP A 18 -8.02 -6.73 6.09
N GLY A 19 -7.12 -6.25 6.95
CA GLY A 19 -5.78 -5.82 6.54
C GLY A 19 -5.72 -4.50 5.79
N TYR A 20 -6.85 -3.84 5.58
CA TYR A 20 -6.96 -2.64 4.76
C TYR A 20 -7.16 -1.36 5.58
N TYR A 21 -7.99 -1.41 6.59
CA TYR A 21 -8.34 -0.23 7.37
C TYR A 21 -7.37 0.01 8.53
N ARG A 22 -7.11 1.27 8.80
CA ARG A 22 -6.41 1.75 9.98
C ARG A 22 -7.15 2.94 10.57
N LYS A 23 -6.97 3.15 11.87
CA LYS A 23 -7.44 4.38 12.51
C LYS A 23 -6.73 5.58 11.90
N SER A 24 -7.51 6.58 11.53
CA SER A 24 -7.00 7.82 10.95
C SER A 24 -6.07 8.55 11.94
N PRO A 25 -4.87 8.97 11.52
CA PRO A 25 -4.08 9.94 12.25
C PRO A 25 -4.81 11.29 12.35
N ALA A 26 -4.43 12.12 13.32
CA ALA A 26 -5.08 13.41 13.55
C ALA A 26 -4.94 14.42 12.41
N ASN A 27 -3.95 14.24 11.55
CA ASN A 27 -3.69 15.08 10.38
C ASN A 27 -4.41 14.62 9.10
N TYR A 28 -5.27 13.60 9.19
CA TYR A 28 -6.09 13.16 8.06
C TYR A 28 -7.52 13.64 8.21
N ILE A 29 -8.21 13.82 7.08
CA ILE A 29 -9.59 14.26 7.03
C ILE A 29 -10.49 13.11 6.54
N PRO A 30 -11.61 12.89 7.23
CA PRO A 30 -12.07 13.48 8.48
C PRO A 30 -11.24 13.01 9.68
N THR A 31 -11.04 13.91 10.65
CA THR A 31 -10.31 13.61 11.89
C THR A 31 -11.30 13.22 12.98
N GLY A 32 -11.61 11.96 13.14
CA GLY A 32 -12.50 11.50 14.19
C GLY A 32 -11.93 10.29 14.92
N THR A 33 -12.29 10.10 16.19
CA THR A 33 -11.81 8.96 16.97
C THR A 33 -12.28 7.63 16.45
N ASN A 34 -13.39 7.59 15.72
CA ASN A 34 -14.03 6.39 15.18
C ASN A 34 -13.84 6.25 13.66
N TYR A 35 -13.02 7.09 13.05
CA TYR A 35 -12.77 7.04 11.64
C TYR A 35 -11.53 6.19 11.34
N TYR A 36 -11.62 5.39 10.28
CA TYR A 36 -10.53 4.57 9.79
C TYR A 36 -10.24 4.93 8.34
N TYR A 37 -9.01 5.22 8.01
CA TYR A 37 -8.63 5.42 6.62
C TYR A 37 -8.30 4.10 5.94
N CYS A 38 -8.76 3.98 4.70
CA CYS A 38 -8.46 2.85 3.84
C CYS A 38 -7.06 3.04 3.28
N CYS A 39 -6.11 2.33 3.84
CA CYS A 39 -4.78 2.23 3.28
C CYS A 39 -4.25 0.83 3.50
N ALA A 40 -3.26 0.44 2.72
CA ALA A 40 -2.63 -0.86 2.86
C ALA A 40 -2.03 -1.02 4.26
N ALA A 41 -2.55 -1.94 5.06
CA ALA A 41 -2.01 -2.31 6.37
C ALA A 41 -0.77 -3.21 6.22
N SER A 42 0.13 -2.84 5.32
CA SER A 42 1.24 -3.67 4.86
C SER A 42 2.13 -4.18 5.99
N TYR A 43 2.40 -3.38 6.99
CA TYR A 43 3.23 -3.82 8.11
C TYR A 43 2.57 -4.91 8.97
N CYS A 44 1.23 -4.92 9.10
CA CYS A 44 0.52 -6.00 9.79
C CYS A 44 0.64 -7.30 8.99
N ILE A 45 0.38 -7.25 7.70
CA ILE A 45 0.48 -8.40 6.80
C ILE A 45 1.93 -8.92 6.77
N LYS A 46 2.91 -8.04 6.67
CA LYS A 46 4.34 -8.37 6.70
C LYS A 46 4.72 -9.08 8.01
N GLY A 47 4.15 -8.64 9.12
CA GLY A 47 4.33 -9.28 10.43
C GLY A 47 3.81 -10.73 10.45
N PHE A 48 2.61 -10.99 9.94
CA PHE A 48 2.06 -12.34 9.83
C PHE A 48 2.85 -13.20 8.84
N LEU A 49 3.15 -12.68 7.67
CA LEU A 49 3.93 -13.36 6.64
C LEU A 49 5.31 -13.83 7.16
N SER A 50 5.98 -13.01 7.98
CA SER A 50 7.28 -13.36 8.57
C SER A 50 7.19 -14.49 9.61
N ARG A 51 6.01 -14.69 10.22
CA ARG A 51 5.78 -15.69 11.27
C ARG A 51 5.16 -17.00 10.78
N MET A 52 4.79 -17.10 9.52
CA MET A 52 4.21 -18.29 8.92
C MET A 52 4.97 -19.61 9.23
N PRO A 53 6.31 -19.64 9.18
CA PRO A 53 7.04 -20.87 9.45
C PRO A 53 6.85 -21.41 10.88
N MET A 54 6.41 -20.54 11.81
CA MET A 54 6.25 -20.88 13.22
C MET A 54 4.80 -20.99 13.66
N CYS A 55 3.85 -20.58 12.83
CA CYS A 55 2.45 -20.45 13.22
C CYS A 55 1.54 -20.56 11.99
N LYS A 56 0.81 -21.67 11.88
CA LYS A 56 -0.15 -21.88 10.78
C LYS A 56 -1.30 -20.88 10.75
N GLU A 57 -1.68 -20.35 11.92
CA GLU A 57 -2.70 -19.31 12.04
C GLU A 57 -2.20 -18.01 11.40
N ALA A 58 -0.90 -17.71 11.50
CA ALA A 58 -0.32 -16.57 10.81
C ALA A 58 -0.36 -16.74 9.28
N ALA A 59 -0.20 -17.97 8.78
CA ALA A 59 -0.36 -18.27 7.37
C ALA A 59 -1.80 -18.03 6.91
N ALA A 60 -2.77 -18.54 7.64
CA ALA A 60 -4.19 -18.35 7.33
C ALA A 60 -4.59 -16.87 7.34
N LEU A 61 -4.18 -16.12 8.37
CA LEU A 61 -4.43 -14.68 8.45
C LEU A 61 -3.77 -13.92 7.29
N THR A 62 -2.55 -14.28 6.91
CA THR A 62 -1.86 -13.67 5.77
C THR A 62 -2.66 -13.85 4.49
N ILE A 63 -3.15 -15.07 4.22
CA ILE A 63 -3.93 -15.36 3.02
C ILE A 63 -5.24 -14.56 3.02
N VAL A 64 -5.99 -14.56 4.12
CA VAL A 64 -7.25 -13.81 4.23
C VAL A 64 -7.03 -12.32 4.00
N MET A 65 -6.00 -11.74 4.62
CA MET A 65 -5.70 -10.32 4.47
C MET A 65 -5.26 -9.97 3.04
N LEU A 66 -4.45 -10.81 2.40
CA LEU A 66 -4.03 -10.60 1.02
C LEU A 66 -5.19 -10.77 0.04
N ASP A 67 -6.07 -11.76 0.25
CA ASP A 67 -7.27 -11.93 -0.56
C ASP A 67 -8.19 -10.71 -0.45
N THR A 68 -8.43 -10.22 0.76
CA THR A 68 -9.19 -8.99 0.98
C THR A 68 -8.56 -7.78 0.29
N MET A 69 -7.23 -7.66 0.37
CA MET A 69 -6.50 -6.58 -0.31
C MET A 69 -6.60 -6.69 -1.84
N ALA A 70 -6.52 -7.90 -2.41
CA ALA A 70 -6.70 -8.11 -3.84
C ALA A 70 -8.08 -7.64 -4.33
N GLN A 71 -9.13 -7.95 -3.56
CA GLN A 71 -10.50 -7.51 -3.85
C GLN A 71 -10.71 -5.99 -3.71
N ARG A 72 -9.82 -5.31 -3.00
CA ARG A 72 -9.86 -3.84 -2.77
C ARG A 72 -9.03 -3.05 -3.78
N GLN A 73 -8.33 -3.71 -4.67
CA GLN A 73 -7.68 -3.04 -5.78
C GLN A 73 -8.73 -2.33 -6.64
N ASN A 74 -8.56 -1.04 -6.89
CA ASN A 74 -9.51 -0.26 -7.65
C ASN A 74 -9.43 -0.55 -9.16
N GLU A 75 -10.26 0.11 -9.94
CA GLU A 75 -10.31 -0.06 -11.40
C GLU A 75 -8.98 0.26 -12.12
N TYR A 76 -8.18 1.16 -11.55
CA TYR A 76 -6.85 1.51 -12.08
C TYR A 76 -5.79 0.46 -11.75
N GLY A 77 -5.98 -0.36 -10.71
CA GLY A 77 -5.02 -1.38 -10.30
C GLY A 77 -4.19 -1.02 -9.06
N TYR A 78 -4.49 0.08 -8.36
CA TYR A 78 -3.82 0.44 -7.11
C TYR A 78 -4.75 0.33 -5.90
N TRP A 79 -4.18 0.40 -4.71
CA TRP A 79 -4.90 0.45 -3.44
C TRP A 79 -5.03 1.90 -2.96
N ALA A 80 -6.26 2.36 -2.99
CA ALA A 80 -6.58 3.74 -2.64
C ALA A 80 -6.33 4.03 -1.16
N THR A 81 -5.87 5.25 -0.87
CA THR A 81 -5.75 5.78 0.48
C THR A 81 -6.90 6.73 0.77
N GLU A 82 -7.63 6.46 1.81
CA GLU A 82 -8.73 7.28 2.33
C GLU A 82 -8.61 7.45 3.85
N PRO A 83 -9.02 8.56 4.40
CA PRO A 83 -9.58 9.77 3.78
C PRO A 83 -8.54 10.61 3.06
N GLY A 84 -8.97 11.75 2.53
CA GLY A 84 -8.05 12.75 1.99
C GLY A 84 -7.17 13.38 3.06
N SER A 85 -6.18 14.15 2.64
CA SER A 85 -5.29 14.94 3.47
C SER A 85 -5.45 16.43 3.15
N GLU A 86 -5.56 17.29 4.18
CA GLU A 86 -5.72 18.75 3.97
C GLU A 86 -4.62 19.34 3.09
N TRP A 87 -3.37 18.98 3.37
CA TRP A 87 -2.24 19.51 2.62
C TRP A 87 -2.17 18.95 1.19
N LEU A 88 -2.48 17.67 0.95
CA LEU A 88 -2.55 17.13 -0.40
C LEU A 88 -3.66 17.79 -1.22
N GLN A 89 -4.80 18.04 -0.61
CA GLN A 89 -5.90 18.75 -1.26
C GLN A 89 -5.54 20.20 -1.54
N GLY A 90 -4.90 20.90 -0.58
CA GLY A 90 -4.53 22.30 -0.70
C GLY A 90 -3.40 22.54 -1.69
N ASP A 91 -2.33 21.76 -1.63
CA ASP A 91 -1.12 21.97 -2.41
C ASP A 91 -1.22 21.37 -3.82
N TYR A 92 -1.90 20.24 -3.99
CA TYR A 92 -1.88 19.47 -5.25
C TYR A 92 -3.27 19.17 -5.83
N GLY A 93 -4.35 19.49 -5.12
CA GLY A 93 -5.71 19.13 -5.55
C GLY A 93 -6.02 17.63 -5.41
N ILE A 94 -5.21 16.90 -4.67
CA ILE A 94 -5.34 15.44 -4.49
C ILE A 94 -6.40 15.14 -3.44
N GLY A 95 -7.50 14.55 -3.89
CA GLY A 95 -8.65 14.18 -3.07
C GLY A 95 -8.54 12.80 -2.40
N PRO A 96 -9.58 12.39 -1.65
CA PRO A 96 -9.69 11.04 -1.09
C PRO A 96 -9.61 9.97 -2.18
N GLY A 97 -9.08 8.81 -1.85
CA GLY A 97 -8.92 7.71 -2.79
C GLY A 97 -7.62 7.80 -3.59
N PHE A 98 -6.68 8.60 -3.16
CA PHE A 98 -5.41 8.81 -3.85
C PHE A 98 -4.48 7.57 -3.79
N TYR A 99 -3.60 7.50 -4.76
CA TYR A 99 -2.46 6.60 -4.77
C TYR A 99 -1.35 7.16 -3.88
N ASP A 100 -0.91 6.36 -2.93
CA ASP A 100 0.31 6.59 -2.15
C ASP A 100 1.33 5.56 -2.60
N THR A 101 2.40 6.02 -3.22
CA THR A 101 3.43 5.17 -3.82
C THR A 101 4.06 4.25 -2.79
N ARG A 102 4.35 4.75 -1.60
CA ARG A 102 4.98 3.97 -0.55
C ARG A 102 4.08 2.85 -0.04
N PHE A 103 2.82 3.14 0.27
CA PHE A 103 1.89 2.11 0.75
C PHE A 103 1.66 1.02 -0.29
N ASN A 104 1.56 1.40 -1.54
CA ASN A 104 1.33 0.47 -2.63
C ASN A 104 2.56 -0.39 -2.94
N THR A 105 3.76 0.19 -2.98
CA THR A 105 4.99 -0.58 -3.22
C THR A 105 5.34 -1.50 -2.05
N ASP A 106 5.11 -1.09 -0.81
CA ASP A 106 5.24 -1.96 0.37
C ASP A 106 4.31 -3.17 0.27
N LEU A 107 3.08 -2.97 -0.24
CA LEU A 107 2.13 -4.07 -0.43
C LEU A 107 2.51 -4.97 -1.61
N LEU A 108 2.98 -4.41 -2.73
CA LEU A 108 3.54 -5.19 -3.83
C LEU A 108 4.66 -6.12 -3.36
N GLU A 109 5.61 -5.62 -2.57
CA GLU A 109 6.69 -6.41 -2.01
C GLU A 109 6.16 -7.60 -1.18
N ILE A 110 5.07 -7.39 -0.43
CA ILE A 110 4.43 -8.45 0.36
C ILE A 110 3.78 -9.48 -0.54
N TYR A 111 3.08 -9.10 -1.61
CA TYR A 111 2.50 -10.03 -2.58
C TYR A 111 3.57 -10.88 -3.25
N ILE A 112 4.67 -10.29 -3.68
CA ILE A 112 5.80 -11.01 -4.27
C ILE A 112 6.39 -12.03 -3.27
N LYS A 113 6.60 -11.62 -2.02
CA LYS A 113 7.09 -12.51 -0.96
C LYS A 113 6.10 -13.62 -0.62
N ALA A 114 4.81 -13.32 -0.63
CA ALA A 114 3.75 -14.31 -0.41
C ALA A 114 3.69 -15.32 -1.56
N ALA A 115 3.74 -14.86 -2.82
CA ALA A 115 3.77 -15.74 -3.99
C ALA A 115 4.95 -16.73 -3.94
N ARG A 116 6.10 -16.28 -3.48
CA ARG A 116 7.26 -17.17 -3.27
C ARG A 116 7.06 -18.23 -2.18
N LYS A 117 6.25 -17.93 -1.18
CA LYS A 117 6.00 -18.83 -0.03
C LYS A 117 4.81 -19.77 -0.26
N PHE A 118 3.74 -19.29 -0.83
CA PHE A 118 2.50 -20.04 -1.04
C PHE A 118 2.45 -20.76 -2.40
N GLY A 119 3.19 -20.27 -3.38
CA GLY A 119 3.24 -20.83 -4.73
C GLY A 119 3.11 -19.74 -5.78
N LYS A 120 3.83 -19.94 -6.87
CA LYS A 120 3.76 -19.05 -8.04
C LYS A 120 2.35 -19.10 -8.63
N GLY A 121 1.87 -17.98 -9.12
CA GLY A 121 0.57 -17.84 -9.77
C GLY A 121 -0.57 -17.41 -8.85
N MET A 122 -0.46 -17.60 -7.54
CA MET A 122 -1.55 -17.31 -6.60
C MET A 122 -2.00 -15.83 -6.61
N PHE A 123 -1.07 -14.92 -6.82
CA PHE A 123 -1.31 -13.48 -6.77
C PHE A 123 -0.94 -12.75 -8.06
N ASP A 124 -0.68 -13.47 -9.15
CA ASP A 124 -0.18 -12.88 -10.41
C ASP A 124 -1.13 -11.83 -10.98
N GLU A 125 -2.42 -12.06 -10.93
CA GLU A 125 -3.41 -11.07 -11.41
C GLU A 125 -3.31 -9.75 -10.65
N THR A 126 -3.27 -9.81 -9.31
CA THR A 126 -3.16 -8.64 -8.45
C THR A 126 -1.84 -7.89 -8.68
N ILE A 127 -0.74 -8.63 -8.77
CA ILE A 127 0.59 -8.07 -9.05
C ILE A 127 0.61 -7.40 -10.42
N ASN A 128 0.13 -8.08 -11.46
CA ASN A 128 0.15 -7.57 -12.82
C ASN A 128 -0.75 -6.33 -12.99
N ARG A 129 -1.90 -6.29 -12.34
CA ARG A 129 -2.76 -5.09 -12.35
C ARG A 129 -2.04 -3.88 -11.75
N TYR A 130 -1.37 -4.07 -10.62
CA TYR A 130 -0.61 -2.98 -10.01
C TYR A 130 0.58 -2.56 -10.88
N LEU A 131 1.35 -3.50 -11.43
CA LEU A 131 2.48 -3.19 -12.31
C LEU A 131 2.03 -2.47 -13.59
N GLY A 132 0.88 -2.82 -14.13
CA GLY A 132 0.28 -2.11 -15.26
C GLY A 132 -0.03 -0.64 -14.94
N PHE A 133 -0.66 -0.39 -13.79
CA PHE A 133 -0.90 0.96 -13.31
C PHE A 133 0.42 1.72 -13.05
N PHE A 134 1.37 1.09 -12.34
CA PHE A 134 2.65 1.70 -12.05
C PHE A 134 3.43 2.09 -13.31
N SER A 135 3.43 1.21 -14.32
CA SER A 135 4.02 1.53 -15.63
C SER A 135 3.35 2.74 -16.27
N GLN A 136 2.03 2.80 -16.22
CA GLN A 136 1.29 3.93 -16.79
C GLN A 136 1.67 5.26 -16.10
N ILE A 137 1.72 5.32 -14.77
CA ILE A 137 2.10 6.56 -14.09
C ILE A 137 3.59 6.89 -14.28
N ALA A 138 4.45 5.89 -14.39
CA ALA A 138 5.85 6.09 -14.72
C ALA A 138 6.02 6.74 -16.11
N ASP A 139 5.22 6.32 -17.08
CA ASP A 139 5.26 6.90 -18.43
C ASP A 139 4.64 8.30 -18.50
N THR A 140 3.56 8.57 -17.76
CA THR A 140 2.74 9.78 -17.94
C THR A 140 3.00 10.87 -16.90
N SER A 141 3.47 10.52 -15.71
CA SER A 141 3.53 11.42 -14.55
C SER A 141 4.92 11.52 -13.92
N HIS A 142 5.96 10.92 -14.52
CA HIS A 142 7.32 11.00 -13.98
C HIS A 142 7.89 12.43 -14.07
N ILE A 143 8.81 12.73 -13.17
CA ILE A 143 9.63 13.94 -13.19
C ILE A 143 10.99 13.57 -13.79
N SER A 144 11.33 14.16 -14.93
CA SER A 144 12.63 13.92 -15.55
C SER A 144 13.75 14.64 -14.79
N THR A 145 14.86 13.94 -14.55
CA THR A 145 16.07 14.53 -13.98
C THR A 145 16.98 15.09 -15.07
N GLU A 146 17.91 15.99 -14.71
CA GLU A 146 18.90 16.53 -15.64
C GLU A 146 19.76 15.44 -16.30
N SER A 147 19.99 14.33 -15.62
CA SER A 147 20.75 13.17 -16.11
C SER A 147 19.92 12.20 -16.99
N GLY A 148 18.67 12.53 -17.27
CA GLY A 148 17.76 11.69 -18.07
C GLY A 148 17.13 10.52 -17.31
N GLY A 149 17.23 10.50 -15.97
CA GLY A 149 16.50 9.56 -15.12
C GLY A 149 15.08 10.03 -14.84
N TRP A 150 14.26 9.15 -14.27
CA TRP A 150 12.89 9.42 -13.87
C TRP A 150 12.74 9.33 -12.36
N LEU A 151 11.94 10.22 -11.80
CA LEU A 151 11.45 10.15 -10.43
C LEU A 151 9.93 10.03 -10.47
N ILE A 152 9.39 9.10 -9.71
CA ILE A 152 7.95 8.87 -9.65
C ILE A 152 7.37 9.77 -8.55
N PRO A 153 6.26 10.48 -8.78
CA PRO A 153 5.58 11.25 -7.75
C PRO A 153 5.18 10.39 -6.54
N ASP A 154 5.30 10.94 -5.33
CA ASP A 154 4.94 10.22 -4.10
C ASP A 154 3.44 9.90 -4.03
N TYR A 155 2.62 10.72 -4.69
CA TYR A 155 1.16 10.59 -4.73
C TYR A 155 0.65 10.76 -6.16
N TRP A 156 -0.54 10.22 -6.42
CA TRP A 156 -1.25 10.42 -7.67
C TRP A 156 -2.77 10.36 -7.47
N HIS A 157 -3.50 11.15 -8.21
CA HIS A 157 -4.95 11.12 -8.27
C HIS A 157 -5.44 11.67 -9.62
N PRO A 158 -6.52 11.14 -10.22
CA PRO A 158 -7.01 11.63 -11.51
C PRO A 158 -7.48 13.10 -11.48
N SER A 159 -7.70 13.68 -10.30
CA SER A 159 -8.06 15.09 -10.13
C SER A 159 -6.90 16.01 -9.77
N GLU A 160 -5.64 15.52 -9.75
CA GLU A 160 -4.51 16.37 -9.41
C GLU A 160 -4.37 17.53 -10.41
N ILE A 161 -4.05 18.72 -9.90
CA ILE A 161 -3.85 19.93 -10.70
C ILE A 161 -2.37 20.32 -10.81
N THR A 162 -1.55 19.80 -9.93
CA THR A 162 -0.11 20.04 -9.89
C THR A 162 0.58 18.73 -9.51
N ALA A 163 1.64 18.37 -10.23
CA ALA A 163 2.43 17.19 -9.90
C ALA A 163 2.98 17.28 -8.46
N PRO A 164 2.73 16.27 -7.62
CA PRO A 164 3.22 16.27 -6.26
C PRO A 164 4.73 16.07 -6.21
N HIS A 165 5.30 16.31 -5.03
CA HIS A 165 6.73 16.12 -4.80
C HIS A 165 7.15 14.66 -4.89
N THR A 166 8.46 14.45 -4.94
CA THR A 166 9.11 13.15 -4.85
C THR A 166 10.03 13.11 -3.63
N SER A 167 10.13 11.96 -2.99
CA SER A 167 11.00 11.78 -1.83
C SER A 167 11.88 10.52 -1.98
N LEU A 168 13.08 10.58 -1.44
CA LEU A 168 14.06 9.51 -1.55
C LEU A 168 13.55 8.18 -0.97
N ASN A 169 12.78 8.23 0.12
CA ASN A 169 12.25 7.03 0.76
C ASN A 169 11.20 6.32 -0.10
N HIS A 170 10.39 7.04 -0.87
CA HIS A 170 9.45 6.47 -1.85
C HIS A 170 10.22 5.84 -3.01
N GLN A 171 11.14 6.57 -3.63
CA GLN A 171 11.97 6.06 -4.73
C GLN A 171 12.75 4.80 -4.34
N ALA A 172 13.34 4.78 -3.14
CA ALA A 172 14.06 3.60 -2.66
C ALA A 172 13.15 2.38 -2.45
N ALA A 173 11.92 2.60 -1.96
CA ALA A 173 10.94 1.52 -1.81
C ALA A 173 10.49 0.96 -3.16
N GLU A 174 10.25 1.82 -4.15
CA GLU A 174 9.91 1.44 -5.52
C GLU A 174 11.02 0.60 -6.15
N CYS A 175 12.25 1.10 -6.12
CA CYS A 175 13.41 0.37 -6.65
C CYS A 175 13.55 -1.01 -6.00
N LEU A 176 13.35 -1.11 -4.68
CA LEU A 176 13.43 -2.37 -3.96
C LEU A 176 12.30 -3.33 -4.37
N ALA A 177 11.07 -2.84 -4.48
CA ALA A 177 9.92 -3.66 -4.86
C ALA A 177 10.02 -4.16 -6.30
N LEU A 178 10.51 -3.34 -7.23
CA LEU A 178 10.69 -3.70 -8.64
C LEU A 178 11.89 -4.61 -8.88
N TYR A 179 12.90 -4.59 -8.00
CA TYR A 179 14.04 -5.49 -8.06
C TYR A 179 13.68 -6.94 -7.70
N HIS A 180 12.66 -7.15 -6.89
CA HIS A 180 12.20 -8.47 -6.44
C HIS A 180 11.35 -9.20 -7.47
#